data_22989bab96304026a5f85b29a3d7b0b4
#
_entry.id   22989bab96304026a5f85b29a3d7b0b4
#
_cell.length_a   1.000
_cell.length_b   1.000
_cell.length_c   1.000
_cell.angle_alpha   90.00
_cell.angle_beta   90.00
_cell.angle_gamma   90.00
#
_symmetry.space_group_name_H-M   'P 1'
#
loop_
_entity.id
_entity.type
_entity.pdbx_description
1 polymer ?
#
loop_
_entity_poly.entity_id
_entity_poly.type
_entity_poly.pdbx_seq_one_letter_code
_entity_poly.pdbx_strand_id
1 'polypeptide(L)'
;IAENGLEVDAIFAANDFMALGAIDSLRRVGIKVPEEISVIGYDDIWVAKIYRPSLTTIRQPIFEMCELAVNILIKRMDKIENIRFENILKPELIVRESCSNLERR
;
A
#
# COMPACT_ATOMS: atom_id res chain seq x y z
N ILE A 1 -3.54 -9.82 -17.91
CA ILE A 1 -4.10 -10.90 -17.08
C ILE A 1 -5.27 -11.55 -17.83
N ALA A 2 -6.34 -10.81 -18.13
CA ALA A 2 -7.52 -11.39 -18.77
C ALA A 2 -7.29 -11.84 -20.22
N GLU A 3 -6.46 -11.13 -20.98
CA GLU A 3 -6.19 -11.43 -22.39
C GLU A 3 -5.17 -12.56 -22.59
N ASN A 4 -4.24 -12.71 -21.63
CA ASN A 4 -3.13 -13.68 -21.73
C ASN A 4 -3.38 -14.99 -20.97
N GLY A 5 -4.54 -15.15 -20.33
CA GLY A 5 -4.88 -16.34 -19.55
C GLY A 5 -3.99 -16.55 -18.32
N LEU A 6 -3.35 -15.52 -17.82
CA LEU A 6 -2.54 -15.61 -16.60
C LEU A 6 -3.45 -15.79 -15.39
N GLU A 7 -3.28 -16.90 -14.70
CA GLU A 7 -3.95 -17.15 -13.43
C GLU A 7 -3.15 -16.50 -12.30
N VAL A 8 -3.77 -15.56 -11.60
CA VAL A 8 -3.19 -14.91 -10.42
C VAL A 8 -4.22 -14.89 -9.30
N ASP A 9 -3.76 -15.06 -8.08
CA ASP A 9 -4.61 -15.02 -6.88
C ASP A 9 -4.59 -13.65 -6.21
N ALA A 10 -3.55 -12.88 -6.44
CA ALA A 10 -3.39 -11.58 -5.81
C ALA A 10 -2.56 -10.61 -6.66
N ILE A 11 -2.81 -9.32 -6.45
CA ILE A 11 -2.05 -8.22 -7.04
C ILE A 11 -1.53 -7.35 -5.90
N PHE A 12 -0.22 -7.12 -5.88
CA PHE A 12 0.43 -6.14 -5.03
C PHE A 12 0.79 -4.92 -5.88
N ALA A 13 0.06 -3.83 -5.70
CA ALA A 13 0.29 -2.60 -6.45
C ALA A 13 1.33 -1.71 -5.75
N ALA A 14 2.06 -0.93 -6.52
CA ALA A 14 3.13 -0.07 -6.00
C ALA A 14 2.61 1.07 -5.09
N ASN A 15 1.35 1.47 -5.28
CA ASN A 15 0.68 2.45 -4.42
C ASN A 15 -0.83 2.24 -4.46
N ASP A 16 -1.56 2.98 -3.61
CA ASP A 16 -3.00 2.83 -3.49
C ASP A 16 -3.76 3.25 -4.75
N PHE A 17 -3.34 4.30 -5.45
CA PHE A 17 -4.00 4.71 -6.68
C PHE A 17 -3.90 3.62 -7.76
N MET A 18 -2.74 2.99 -7.89
CA MET A 18 -2.56 1.86 -8.81
C MET A 18 -3.42 0.66 -8.39
N ALA A 19 -3.51 0.39 -7.09
CA ALA A 19 -4.37 -0.66 -6.55
C ALA A 19 -5.84 -0.42 -6.88
N LEU A 20 -6.32 0.81 -6.68
CA LEU A 20 -7.71 1.18 -6.99
C LEU A 20 -8.00 1.06 -8.49
N GLY A 21 -7.05 1.47 -9.33
CA GLY A 21 -7.13 1.29 -10.78
C GLY A 21 -7.21 -0.18 -11.18
N ALA A 22 -6.43 -1.04 -10.52
CA ALA A 22 -6.49 -2.48 -10.74
C ALA A 22 -7.86 -3.06 -10.36
N ILE A 23 -8.40 -2.67 -9.19
CA ILE A 23 -9.73 -3.12 -8.75
C ILE A 23 -10.81 -2.69 -9.75
N ASP A 24 -10.78 -1.44 -10.19
CA ASP A 24 -11.74 -0.94 -11.17
C ASP A 24 -11.66 -1.70 -12.50
N SER A 25 -10.45 -1.96 -12.98
CA SER A 25 -10.22 -2.71 -14.22
C SER A 25 -10.70 -4.15 -14.12
N LEU A 26 -10.43 -4.82 -13.01
CA LEU A 26 -10.92 -6.19 -12.75
C LEU A 26 -12.45 -6.22 -12.74
N ARG A 27 -13.06 -5.28 -12.05
CA ARG A 27 -14.52 -5.16 -11.97
C ARG A 27 -15.17 -5.00 -13.36
N ARG A 28 -14.56 -4.20 -14.24
CA ARG A 28 -15.05 -3.96 -15.60
C ARG A 28 -15.07 -5.21 -16.46
N VAL A 29 -14.17 -6.14 -16.21
CA VAL A 29 -14.14 -7.44 -16.91
C VAL A 29 -14.83 -8.56 -16.13
N GLY A 30 -15.57 -8.22 -15.07
CA GLY A 30 -16.39 -9.16 -14.31
C GLY A 30 -15.65 -9.99 -13.27
N ILE A 31 -14.39 -9.66 -12.97
CA ILE A 31 -13.60 -10.34 -11.93
C ILE A 31 -13.86 -9.69 -10.58
N LYS A 32 -14.19 -10.49 -9.59
CA LYS A 32 -14.57 -10.03 -8.25
C LYS A 32 -13.35 -9.90 -7.34
N VAL A 33 -13.28 -8.76 -6.63
CA VAL A 33 -12.28 -8.47 -5.61
C VAL A 33 -13.01 -8.36 -4.26
N PRO A 34 -12.66 -9.13 -3.25
CA PRO A 34 -11.52 -10.04 -3.13
C PRO A 34 -11.81 -11.51 -3.49
N GLU A 35 -13.02 -11.86 -3.94
CA GLU A 35 -13.47 -13.25 -4.05
C GLU A 35 -12.61 -14.06 -5.03
N GLU A 36 -12.21 -13.47 -6.14
CA GLU A 36 -11.40 -14.13 -7.17
C GLU A 36 -9.96 -13.67 -7.13
N ILE A 37 -9.71 -12.39 -6.91
CA ILE A 37 -8.36 -11.80 -6.82
C ILE A 37 -8.30 -10.84 -5.63
N SER A 38 -7.31 -11.02 -4.78
CA SER A 38 -6.99 -10.07 -3.71
C SER A 38 -6.12 -8.92 -4.26
N VAL A 39 -6.31 -7.71 -3.73
CA VAL A 39 -5.51 -6.55 -4.14
C VAL A 39 -4.99 -5.83 -2.91
N ILE A 40 -3.69 -5.54 -2.91
CA ILE A 40 -3.01 -4.79 -1.86
C ILE A 40 -2.39 -3.54 -2.47
N GLY A 41 -2.52 -2.42 -1.78
CA GLY A 41 -1.87 -1.16 -2.13
C GLY A 41 -0.69 -0.82 -1.23
N TYR A 42 -0.25 0.41 -1.31
CA TYR A 42 0.82 0.98 -0.49
C TYR A 42 0.57 2.48 -0.32
N ASP A 43 0.66 3.00 0.88
CA ASP A 43 0.58 4.38 1.36
C ASP A 43 -0.57 4.65 2.36
N ASP A 44 -1.68 3.94 2.29
CA ASP A 44 -2.89 4.20 3.08
C ASP A 44 -3.43 5.61 2.88
N ILE A 45 -3.68 5.99 1.63
CA ILE A 45 -4.34 7.25 1.31
C ILE A 45 -5.78 7.24 1.83
N TRP A 46 -6.37 8.42 2.05
CA TRP A 46 -7.71 8.53 2.63
C TRP A 46 -8.80 7.79 1.82
N VAL A 47 -8.64 7.69 0.50
CA VAL A 47 -9.57 6.98 -0.39
C VAL A 47 -9.59 5.47 -0.12
N ALA A 48 -8.48 4.89 0.33
CA ALA A 48 -8.38 3.45 0.61
C ALA A 48 -9.46 2.97 1.59
N LYS A 49 -9.80 3.81 2.56
CA LYS A 49 -10.79 3.52 3.59
C LYS A 49 -12.23 3.61 3.08
N ILE A 50 -12.52 4.53 2.17
CA ILE A 50 -13.89 4.80 1.70
C ILE A 50 -14.27 4.09 0.40
N TYR A 51 -13.29 3.66 -0.37
CA TYR A 51 -13.52 2.86 -1.59
C TYR A 51 -14.19 1.52 -1.24
N ARG A 52 -14.90 0.91 -2.20
CA ARG A 52 -15.51 -0.41 -1.99
C ARG A 52 -15.13 -1.37 -3.13
N PRO A 53 -14.48 -2.49 -2.81
CA PRO A 53 -14.07 -2.92 -1.47
C PRO A 53 -13.00 -2.00 -0.89
N SER A 54 -13.01 -1.78 0.42
CA SER A 54 -12.00 -0.98 1.09
C SER A 54 -10.63 -1.63 0.96
N LEU A 55 -9.60 -0.82 0.73
CA LEU A 55 -8.29 -1.30 0.29
C LEU A 55 -7.38 -1.70 1.45
N THR A 56 -6.97 -2.96 1.45
CA THR A 56 -5.84 -3.43 2.24
C THR A 56 -4.57 -2.78 1.71
N THR A 57 -3.78 -2.19 2.59
CA THR A 57 -2.63 -1.38 2.21
C THR A 57 -1.56 -1.37 3.28
N ILE A 58 -0.42 -0.79 2.98
CA ILE A 58 0.67 -0.56 3.92
C ILE A 58 0.65 0.91 4.32
N ARG A 59 0.48 1.17 5.62
CA ARG A 59 0.55 2.53 6.18
C ARG A 59 1.98 2.85 6.53
N GLN A 60 2.52 3.88 5.91
CA GLN A 60 3.81 4.42 6.27
C GLN A 60 3.69 5.35 7.48
N PRO A 61 4.67 5.38 8.40
CA PRO A 61 4.70 6.35 9.51
C PRO A 61 5.15 7.73 9.00
N ILE A 62 4.33 8.37 8.17
CA ILE A 62 4.67 9.60 7.42
C ILE A 62 5.09 10.74 8.36
N PHE A 63 4.31 10.97 9.42
CA PHE A 63 4.59 12.03 10.37
C PHE A 63 5.96 11.83 11.04
N GLU A 64 6.22 10.63 11.54
CA GLU A 64 7.50 10.28 12.17
C GLU A 64 8.67 10.35 11.19
N MET A 65 8.46 9.94 9.94
CA MET A 65 9.47 10.04 8.89
C MET A 65 9.83 11.50 8.61
N CYS A 66 8.84 12.35 8.48
CA CYS A 66 9.05 13.78 8.22
C CYS A 66 9.74 14.46 9.40
N GLU A 67 9.31 14.20 10.62
CA GLU A 67 9.92 14.74 11.83
C GLU A 67 11.40 14.34 11.93
N LEU A 68 11.69 13.06 11.74
CA LEU A 68 13.06 12.54 11.75
C LEU A 68 13.91 13.16 10.64
N ALA A 69 13.37 13.28 9.43
CA ALA A 69 14.07 13.87 8.31
C ALA A 69 14.44 15.34 8.56
N VAL A 70 13.51 16.11 9.10
CA VAL A 70 13.76 17.52 9.45
C VAL A 70 14.80 17.62 10.55
N ASN A 71 14.72 16.81 11.59
CA ASN A 71 15.70 16.80 12.68
C ASN A 71 17.12 16.46 12.19
N ILE A 72 17.24 15.48 11.29
CA ILE A 72 18.53 15.13 10.68
C ILE A 72 19.06 16.29 9.85
N LEU A 73 18.20 16.94 9.06
CA LEU A 73 18.59 18.08 8.24
C LEU A 73 19.10 19.25 9.10
N ILE A 74 18.39 19.60 10.17
CA ILE A 74 18.80 20.66 11.10
C ILE A 74 20.16 20.34 11.72
N LYS A 75 20.35 19.12 12.18
CA LYS A 75 21.63 18.68 12.77
C LYS A 75 22.79 18.77 11.78
N ARG A 76 22.54 18.44 10.51
CA ARG A 76 23.55 18.60 9.45
C ARG A 76 23.87 20.05 9.18
N MET A 77 22.88 20.91 9.16
CA MET A 77 23.08 22.36 8.98
C MET A 77 23.91 22.94 10.12
N ASP A 78 23.72 22.48 11.35
CA ASP A 78 24.47 22.87 12.54
C ASP A 78 25.84 22.17 12.66
N LYS A 79 26.22 21.38 11.67
CA LYS A 79 27.46 20.61 11.61
C LYS A 79 27.70 19.70 12.82
N ILE A 80 26.61 19.13 13.37
CA ILE A 80 26.70 18.18 14.47
C ILE A 80 27.24 16.84 13.93
N GLU A 81 28.25 16.32 14.62
CA GLU A 81 28.87 15.02 14.30
C GLU A 81 28.03 13.85 14.82
N ASN A 82 28.31 12.62 14.31
CA ASN A 82 27.65 11.37 14.69
C ASN A 82 26.16 11.28 14.36
N ILE A 83 25.74 11.87 13.24
CA ILE A 83 24.38 11.70 12.70
C ILE A 83 24.29 10.34 12.02
N ARG A 84 23.26 9.55 12.35
CA ARG A 84 22.92 8.35 11.62
C ARG A 84 22.36 8.71 10.25
N PHE A 85 22.97 8.19 9.19
CA PHE A 85 22.50 8.36 7.81
C PHE A 85 21.38 7.39 7.47
N GLU A 86 21.32 6.25 8.14
CA GLU A 86 20.33 5.22 7.90
C GLU A 86 19.43 5.07 9.12
N ASN A 87 18.14 5.33 8.92
CA ASN A 87 17.11 5.18 9.93
C ASN A 87 15.96 4.40 9.33
N ILE A 88 15.57 3.31 9.98
CA ILE A 88 14.49 2.45 9.52
C ILE A 88 13.29 2.61 10.44
N LEU A 89 12.16 3.03 9.87
CA LEU A 89 10.86 3.08 10.55
C LEU A 89 9.99 1.97 10.00
N LYS A 90 9.23 1.30 10.86
CA LYS A 90 8.39 0.17 10.47
C LYS A 90 7.05 0.66 9.94
N PRO A 91 6.66 0.25 8.72
CA PRO A 91 5.30 0.45 8.25
C PRO A 91 4.36 -0.56 8.90
N GLU A 92 3.05 -0.34 8.72
CA GLU A 92 2.00 -1.16 9.30
C GLU A 92 1.08 -1.70 8.21
N LEU A 93 0.77 -2.99 8.25
CA LEU A 93 -0.23 -3.59 7.36
C LEU A 93 -1.63 -3.25 7.88
N ILE A 94 -2.44 -2.62 7.03
CA ILE A 94 -3.83 -2.29 7.31
C ILE A 94 -4.72 -3.23 6.50
N VAL A 95 -5.28 -4.22 7.16
CA VAL A 95 -6.15 -5.23 6.54
C VAL A 95 -7.56 -4.67 6.41
N ARG A 96 -8.08 -4.68 5.18
CA ARG A 96 -9.45 -4.25 4.85
C ARG A 96 -10.13 -5.28 3.96
N GLU A 97 -11.10 -4.87 3.15
CA GLU A 97 -11.97 -5.77 2.39
C GLU A 97 -11.37 -6.32 1.10
N SER A 98 -10.33 -5.69 0.54
CA SER A 98 -9.78 -6.05 -0.78
C SER A 98 -8.96 -7.33 -0.83
N CYS A 99 -8.75 -7.98 0.31
CA CYS A 99 -8.06 -9.26 0.42
C CYS A 99 -8.94 -10.31 1.10
N SER A 100 -8.82 -11.54 0.67
CA SER A 100 -9.49 -12.68 1.29
C SER A 100 -8.54 -13.85 1.48
N ASN A 101 -8.88 -14.75 2.40
CA ASN A 101 -8.16 -15.99 2.58
C ASN A 101 -8.45 -16.93 1.40
N LEU A 102 -7.42 -17.63 0.91
CA LEU A 102 -7.54 -18.63 -0.16
C LEU A 102 -8.59 -19.71 0.14
N GLU A 103 -8.73 -20.10 1.41
CA GLU A 103 -9.70 -21.11 1.83
C GLU A 103 -11.17 -20.70 1.62
N ARG A 104 -11.42 -19.43 1.36
CA ARG A 104 -12.77 -18.88 1.14
C ARG A 104 -13.12 -18.68 -0.33
N ARG A 105 -12.25 -19.08 -1.21
CA ARG A 105 -12.42 -18.89 -2.66
C ARG A 105 -13.02 -20.11 -3.36
#